data_a7b8603abf960524ca01155c7fe7bee4
#
_entry.id   a7b8603abf960524ca01155c7fe7bee4
#
_cell.length_a   1.000
_cell.length_b   1.000
_cell.length_c   1.000
_cell.angle_alpha   90.00
_cell.angle_beta   90.00
_cell.angle_gamma   90.00
#
_symmetry.space_group_name_H-M   'P 1'
#
loop_
_entity.id
_entity.type
_entity.pdbx_description
1 polymer ?
#
loop_
_entity_poly.entity_id
_entity_poly.type
_entity_poly.pdbx_seq_one_letter_code
_entity_poly.pdbx_strand_id
1 'polypeptide(L)'
;MAGACATILKAAFDGSVQFNTLSNGTIVTASEDGTALVPYTGSDANQITVNGEINKLASNIGQARDFAGIHWRSDYEWGLRLGEAAALSVLSDQTNNYVGEDFEGFTITKFDGTTITV
;
A
#
# COMPACT_ATOMS: atom_id res chain seq x y z
N MET A 1 1.87 1.85 12.68
CA MET A 1 1.91 3.08 11.86
C MET A 1 1.97 2.77 10.36
N ALA A 2 2.92 1.99 9.84
CA ALA A 2 3.03 1.69 8.40
C ALA A 2 1.71 1.15 7.78
N GLY A 3 1.04 0.22 8.45
CA GLY A 3 -0.24 -0.32 8.00
C GLY A 3 -1.34 0.74 7.89
N ALA A 4 -1.43 1.66 8.84
CA ALA A 4 -2.43 2.73 8.79
C ALA A 4 -2.15 3.70 7.63
N CYS A 5 -0.91 4.14 7.47
CA CYS A 5 -0.53 5.02 6.37
C CYS A 5 -0.78 4.37 5.00
N ALA A 6 -0.43 3.09 4.84
CA ALA A 6 -0.69 2.35 3.62
C ALA A 6 -2.19 2.25 3.30
N THR A 7 -3.03 2.00 4.31
CA THR A 7 -4.49 1.92 4.14
C THR A 7 -5.09 3.25 3.72
N ILE A 8 -4.63 4.36 4.28
CA ILE A 8 -5.05 5.71 3.84
C ILE A 8 -4.61 5.99 2.39
N LEU A 9 -3.39 5.60 2.01
CA LEU A 9 -2.94 5.73 0.62
C LEU A 9 -3.80 4.90 -0.34
N LYS A 10 -4.18 3.68 0.05
CA LYS A 10 -5.09 2.83 -0.74
C LYS A 10 -6.48 3.44 -0.90
N ALA A 11 -6.94 4.24 0.06
CA ALA A 11 -8.20 4.97 -0.05
C ALA A 11 -8.11 6.16 -1.01
N ALA A 12 -6.91 6.76 -1.15
CA ALA A 12 -6.67 7.94 -1.97
C ALA A 12 -6.37 7.63 -3.45
N PHE A 13 -5.91 6.41 -3.76
CA PHE A 13 -5.48 6.03 -5.10
C PHE A 13 -6.22 4.78 -5.59
N ASP A 14 -6.47 4.71 -6.90
CA ASP A 14 -6.92 3.46 -7.51
C ASP A 14 -5.77 2.44 -7.50
N GLY A 15 -5.84 1.53 -6.55
CA GLY A 15 -4.83 0.50 -6.32
C GLY A 15 -4.72 -0.54 -7.44
N SER A 16 -5.72 -0.64 -8.33
CA SER A 16 -5.74 -1.59 -9.45
C SER A 16 -4.90 -1.13 -10.64
N VAL A 17 -4.58 0.16 -10.69
CA VAL A 17 -3.81 0.76 -11.79
C VAL A 17 -2.42 0.14 -11.85
N GLN A 18 -2.03 -0.29 -13.05
CA GLN A 18 -0.69 -0.82 -13.31
C GLN A 18 0.34 0.30 -13.38
N PHE A 19 1.48 0.10 -12.77
CA PHE A 19 2.55 1.11 -12.72
C PHE A 19 3.09 1.49 -14.09
N ASN A 20 3.12 0.55 -15.04
CA ASN A 20 3.56 0.80 -16.41
C ASN A 20 2.67 1.82 -17.14
N THR A 21 1.37 1.91 -16.81
CA THR A 21 0.47 2.91 -17.41
C THR A 21 0.74 4.32 -16.89
N LEU A 22 1.17 4.46 -15.63
CA LEU A 22 1.51 5.74 -15.02
C LEU A 22 2.87 6.29 -15.50
N SER A 23 3.78 5.41 -15.90
CA SER A 23 5.16 5.74 -16.28
C SER A 23 5.40 5.71 -17.79
N ASN A 24 4.37 5.90 -18.61
CA ASN A 24 4.46 5.82 -20.08
C ASN A 24 5.10 4.51 -20.58
N GLY A 25 4.82 3.41 -19.88
CA GLY A 25 5.31 2.07 -20.24
C GLY A 25 6.69 1.71 -19.70
N THR A 26 7.35 2.61 -18.96
CA THR A 26 8.70 2.33 -18.43
C THR A 26 8.70 2.35 -16.91
N ILE A 27 8.81 1.18 -16.29
CA ILE A 27 9.10 1.06 -14.86
C ILE A 27 10.61 1.10 -14.67
N VAL A 28 11.07 1.81 -13.65
CA VAL A 28 12.50 1.92 -13.33
C VAL A 28 12.80 1.33 -11.95
N THR A 29 13.99 0.81 -11.81
CA THR A 29 14.54 0.31 -10.54
C THR A 29 15.92 0.91 -10.32
N ALA A 30 16.45 0.77 -9.10
CA ALA A 30 17.82 1.18 -8.84
C ALA A 30 18.80 0.25 -9.59
N SER A 31 19.89 0.83 -10.10
CA SER A 31 21.03 0.07 -10.61
C SER A 31 21.68 -0.75 -9.48
N GLU A 32 22.45 -1.76 -9.84
CA GLU A 32 23.09 -2.66 -8.85
C GLU A 32 23.99 -1.90 -7.86
N ASP A 33 24.64 -0.85 -8.31
CA ASP A 33 25.46 0.04 -7.47
C ASP A 33 24.68 1.16 -6.76
N GLY A 34 23.35 1.25 -6.99
CA GLY A 34 22.47 2.23 -6.38
C GLY A 34 22.66 3.67 -6.86
N THR A 35 23.46 3.91 -7.91
CA THR A 35 23.81 5.28 -8.36
C THR A 35 22.90 5.83 -9.44
N ALA A 36 22.10 4.98 -10.11
CA ALA A 36 21.24 5.36 -11.22
C ALA A 36 19.90 4.64 -11.19
N LEU A 37 18.94 5.14 -11.96
CA LEU A 37 17.70 4.43 -12.28
C LEU A 37 17.85 3.75 -13.63
N VAL A 38 17.52 2.47 -13.70
CA VAL A 38 17.55 1.66 -14.90
C VAL A 38 16.19 1.05 -15.18
N PRO A 39 15.83 0.76 -16.45
CA PRO A 39 14.58 0.10 -16.76
C PRO A 39 14.46 -1.25 -16.05
N TYR A 40 13.29 -1.49 -15.44
CA TYR A 40 12.97 -2.78 -14.84
C TYR A 40 12.61 -3.79 -15.94
N THR A 41 13.33 -4.89 -16.00
CA THR A 41 13.19 -5.93 -17.03
C THR A 41 12.59 -7.24 -16.50
N GLY A 42 12.04 -7.21 -15.27
CA GLY A 42 11.38 -8.38 -14.67
C GLY A 42 10.17 -8.84 -15.47
N SER A 43 9.92 -10.14 -15.48
CA SER A 43 8.78 -10.74 -16.20
C SER A 43 7.42 -10.32 -15.62
N ASP A 44 7.40 -9.78 -14.42
CA ASP A 44 6.23 -9.29 -13.68
C ASP A 44 5.98 -7.78 -13.88
N ALA A 45 6.76 -7.09 -14.71
CA ALA A 45 6.63 -5.65 -14.96
C ALA A 45 5.19 -5.21 -15.30
N ASN A 46 4.44 -6.06 -16.02
CA ASN A 46 3.05 -5.80 -16.38
C ASN A 46 2.03 -6.17 -15.29
N GLN A 47 2.49 -6.67 -14.15
CA GLN A 47 1.65 -7.08 -13.02
C GLN A 47 1.84 -6.17 -11.79
N ILE A 48 2.79 -5.25 -11.86
CA ILE A 48 3.06 -4.31 -10.76
C ILE A 48 1.94 -3.28 -10.72
N THR A 49 1.22 -3.25 -9.59
CA THR A 49 0.10 -2.33 -9.35
C THR A 49 0.42 -1.33 -8.26
N VAL A 50 -0.31 -0.21 -8.23
CA VAL A 50 -0.22 0.80 -7.17
C VAL A 50 -0.41 0.16 -5.79
N ASN A 51 -1.44 -0.70 -5.64
CA ASN A 51 -1.70 -1.39 -4.37
C ASN A 51 -0.55 -2.34 -3.98
N GLY A 52 0.03 -3.04 -4.95
CA GLY A 52 1.19 -3.91 -4.72
C GLY A 52 2.41 -3.14 -4.20
N GLU A 53 2.69 -1.98 -4.77
CA GLU A 53 3.83 -1.14 -4.35
C GLU A 53 3.58 -0.49 -2.97
N ILE A 54 2.36 -0.06 -2.67
CA ILE A 54 1.99 0.42 -1.34
C ILE A 54 2.17 -0.70 -0.30
N ASN A 55 1.73 -1.91 -0.59
CA ASN A 55 1.92 -3.06 0.29
C ASN A 55 3.40 -3.39 0.52
N LYS A 56 4.20 -3.38 -0.56
CA LYS A 56 5.63 -3.61 -0.49
C LYS A 56 6.33 -2.56 0.36
N LEU A 57 5.99 -1.28 0.19
CA LEU A 57 6.54 -0.20 0.99
C LEU A 57 6.21 -0.37 2.48
N ALA A 58 4.96 -0.66 2.82
CA ALA A 58 4.54 -0.90 4.20
C ALA A 58 5.25 -2.10 4.82
N SER A 59 5.43 -3.18 4.04
CA SER A 59 6.17 -4.37 4.43
C SER A 59 7.64 -4.06 4.71
N ASN A 60 8.31 -3.35 3.81
CA ASN A 60 9.72 -2.98 3.95
C ASN A 60 9.97 -2.11 5.19
N ILE A 61 9.08 -1.15 5.47
CA ILE A 61 9.17 -0.30 6.68
C ILE A 61 9.03 -1.15 7.95
N GLY A 62 8.09 -2.10 7.96
CA GLY A 62 7.91 -3.01 9.09
C GLY A 62 9.11 -3.93 9.30
N GLN A 63 9.57 -4.60 8.23
CA GLN A 63 10.68 -5.54 8.29
C GLN A 63 12.02 -4.87 8.61
N ALA A 64 12.22 -3.60 8.23
CA ALA A 64 13.44 -2.87 8.57
C ALA A 64 13.68 -2.81 10.08
N ARG A 65 12.62 -2.80 10.88
CA ARG A 65 12.72 -2.81 12.35
C ARG A 65 13.06 -4.20 12.90
N ASP A 66 12.64 -5.26 12.22
CA ASP A 66 13.04 -6.64 12.55
C ASP A 66 14.54 -6.82 12.24
N PHE A 67 15.00 -6.31 11.09
CA PHE A 67 16.43 -6.28 10.75
C PHE A 67 17.29 -5.53 11.76
N ALA A 68 16.76 -4.45 12.33
CA ALA A 68 17.43 -3.70 13.39
C ALA A 68 17.43 -4.43 14.76
N GLY A 69 16.78 -5.59 14.87
CA GLY A 69 16.69 -6.37 16.10
C GLY A 69 15.82 -5.73 17.19
N ILE A 70 14.93 -4.81 16.82
CA ILE A 70 14.10 -4.02 17.76
C ILE A 70 12.73 -4.68 17.95
N HIS A 71 12.23 -5.39 16.95
CA HIS A 71 10.92 -6.04 16.93
C HIS A 71 11.00 -7.51 16.56
N TRP A 72 9.94 -8.24 16.91
CA TRP A 72 9.70 -9.60 16.48
C TRP A 72 8.87 -9.59 15.19
N ARG A 73 8.99 -10.63 14.37
CA ARG A 73 8.18 -10.80 13.17
C ARG A 73 6.66 -10.68 13.45
N SER A 74 6.20 -11.20 14.58
CA SER A 74 4.81 -11.07 15.02
C SER A 74 4.39 -9.61 15.21
N ASP A 75 5.28 -8.75 15.73
CA ASP A 75 4.99 -7.32 15.94
C ASP A 75 4.76 -6.62 14.59
N TYR A 76 5.56 -6.99 13.59
CA TYR A 76 5.40 -6.49 12.23
C TYR A 76 4.06 -6.94 11.62
N GLU A 77 3.77 -8.25 11.63
CA GLU A 77 2.57 -8.81 10.99
C GLU A 77 1.28 -8.28 11.64
N TRP A 78 1.21 -8.30 12.98
CA TRP A 78 0.04 -7.78 13.70
C TRP A 78 -0.02 -6.26 13.71
N GLY A 79 1.12 -5.59 13.67
CA GLY A 79 1.22 -4.14 13.57
C GLY A 79 0.68 -3.59 12.25
N LEU A 80 0.86 -4.30 11.13
CA LEU A 80 0.23 -3.95 9.85
C LEU A 80 -1.29 -4.08 9.92
N ARG A 81 -1.79 -5.21 10.43
CA ARG A 81 -3.23 -5.48 10.54
C ARG A 81 -3.94 -4.54 11.52
N LEU A 82 -3.32 -4.26 12.66
CA LEU A 82 -3.86 -3.29 13.62
C LEU A 82 -3.91 -1.89 13.02
N GLY A 83 -2.86 -1.49 12.29
CA GLY A 83 -2.84 -0.19 11.60
C GLY A 83 -3.92 -0.10 10.52
N GLU A 84 -4.14 -1.17 9.75
CA GLU A 84 -5.22 -1.24 8.77
C GLU A 84 -6.60 -1.10 9.44
N ALA A 85 -6.86 -1.86 10.51
CA ALA A 85 -8.13 -1.78 11.22
C ALA A 85 -8.41 -0.38 11.78
N ALA A 86 -7.39 0.28 12.35
CA ALA A 86 -7.51 1.65 12.85
C ALA A 86 -7.82 2.65 11.72
N ALA A 87 -7.13 2.52 10.58
CA ALA A 87 -7.38 3.40 9.43
C ALA A 87 -8.77 3.19 8.83
N LEU A 88 -9.23 1.94 8.72
CA LEU A 88 -10.59 1.64 8.26
C LEU A 88 -11.65 2.25 9.17
N SER A 89 -11.45 2.23 10.49
CA SER A 89 -12.35 2.90 11.44
C SER A 89 -12.42 4.41 11.18
N VAL A 90 -11.27 5.06 11.00
CA VAL A 90 -11.21 6.51 10.69
C VAL A 90 -11.88 6.83 9.36
N LEU A 91 -11.66 6.00 8.32
CA LEU A 91 -12.28 6.20 7.01
C LEU A 91 -13.81 5.99 7.06
N SER A 92 -14.26 5.01 7.83
CA SER A 92 -15.70 4.81 8.07
C SER A 92 -16.34 6.00 8.77
N ASP A 93 -15.69 6.56 9.79
CA ASP A 93 -16.16 7.78 10.46
C ASP A 93 -16.18 8.98 9.48
N GLN A 94 -15.18 9.05 8.60
CA GLN A 94 -15.12 10.08 7.57
C GLN A 94 -16.29 9.96 6.57
N THR A 95 -16.57 8.76 6.07
CA THR A 95 -17.69 8.49 5.17
C THR A 95 -19.01 8.92 5.79
N ASN A 96 -19.20 8.66 7.09
CA ASN A 96 -20.40 9.07 7.82
C ASN A 96 -20.59 10.60 7.89
N ASN A 97 -19.54 11.40 7.70
CA ASN A 97 -19.63 12.86 7.65
C ASN A 97 -20.10 13.38 6.29
N TYR A 98 -20.07 12.56 5.24
CA TYR A 98 -20.53 12.89 3.89
C TYR A 98 -21.97 12.40 3.61
N VAL A 99 -22.75 12.11 4.66
CA VAL A 99 -24.14 11.68 4.52
C VAL A 99 -24.95 12.77 3.81
N GLY A 100 -25.53 12.40 2.67
CA GLY A 100 -26.31 13.32 1.81
C GLY A 100 -25.53 13.90 0.64
N GLU A 101 -24.24 13.61 0.53
CA GLU A 101 -23.42 13.86 -0.65
C GLU A 101 -23.34 12.60 -1.55
N ASP A 102 -22.98 12.79 -2.80
CA ASP A 102 -22.88 11.69 -3.80
C ASP A 102 -21.54 10.95 -3.62
N PHE A 103 -21.30 10.45 -2.39
CA PHE A 103 -20.08 9.74 -2.01
C PHE A 103 -20.41 8.34 -1.50
N GLU A 104 -19.97 7.32 -2.23
CA GLU A 104 -20.28 5.91 -1.96
C GLU A 104 -19.31 5.26 -0.94
N GLY A 105 -18.39 6.01 -0.37
CA GLY A 105 -17.38 5.51 0.58
C GLY A 105 -16.05 5.17 -0.08
N PHE A 106 -15.11 4.70 0.74
CA PHE A 106 -13.76 4.30 0.30
C PHE A 106 -13.71 2.80 0.03
N THR A 107 -13.43 2.41 -1.21
CA THR A 107 -13.23 1.00 -1.57
C THR A 107 -11.75 0.65 -1.52
N ILE A 108 -11.39 -0.31 -0.67
CA ILE A 108 -9.99 -0.62 -0.32
C ILE A 108 -9.74 -2.12 -0.40
N THR A 109 -8.65 -2.53 -1.03
CA THR A 109 -8.13 -3.89 -0.92
C THR A 109 -7.20 -4.00 0.27
N LYS A 110 -7.59 -4.80 1.26
CA LYS A 110 -6.84 -5.02 2.51
C LYS A 110 -5.54 -5.79 2.29
N PHE A 111 -4.71 -5.89 3.34
CA PHE A 111 -3.49 -6.69 3.30
C PHE A 111 -3.74 -8.20 3.13
N ASP A 112 -4.92 -8.70 3.47
CA ASP A 112 -5.32 -10.10 3.25
C ASP A 112 -5.88 -10.37 1.84
N GLY A 113 -5.93 -9.35 0.98
CA GLY A 113 -6.43 -9.42 -0.40
C GLY A 113 -7.95 -9.28 -0.53
N THR A 114 -8.69 -9.18 0.57
CA THR A 114 -10.15 -8.93 0.51
C THR A 114 -10.44 -7.45 0.26
N THR A 115 -11.51 -7.16 -0.47
CA THR A 115 -11.94 -5.79 -0.74
C THR A 115 -13.11 -5.42 0.19
N ILE A 116 -13.07 -4.21 0.74
CA ILE A 116 -14.10 -3.65 1.59
C ILE A 116 -14.42 -2.22 1.15
N THR A 117 -15.67 -1.81 1.31
CA THR A 117 -16.09 -0.40 1.21
C THR A 117 -16.54 0.09 2.59
N VAL A 118 -16.02 1.22 3.02
CA VAL A 118 -16.31 1.85 4.31
C VAL A 118 -16.72 3.30 4.11
#